data_be2deae2329c5f87bd10b07f291a0ce4
#
_entry.id   be2deae2329c5f87bd10b07f291a0ce4
#
_cell.length_a   1.000
_cell.length_b   1.000
_cell.length_c   1.000
_cell.angle_alpha   90.00
_cell.angle_beta   90.00
_cell.angle_gamma   90.00
#
_symmetry.space_group_name_H-M   'P 1'
#
loop_
_entity.id
_entity.type
_entity.pdbx_description
1 polymer ?
#
loop_
_entity_poly.entity_id
_entity_poly.type
_entity_poly.pdbx_seq_one_letter_code
_entity_poly.pdbx_strand_id
1 'polypeptide(L)'
;MLVRPYEMPWRPAYELWAAAAWAGGLFYFVYLGGKGLLTASVALALAFLALLMAGHRLRQGLGVLTVRASLSGKAMQVITTRRLEALTRDPSQVFLGFGFEWLPVHSQRLYELAKVNYKDYAAPPAVLRLLGYAVNPQPDSEIGLPFIHGVEPREKALYRPLQNFEGGTLLVGTTQAGKGVALGGFLTQAIRRGDVVVFIDPKNSRRLKRVVQRACSDYRDADTFLEFHPAFPELGVRLDFTFNWQKPTEIASRIQSIMPVDTGGAFTAFGWDAVNVVVQGLVSLEDRPNLIKLTKYIEGGIEPVLEASLQRLFDASLGPAWRDLQEMRALMQAAVRGQIKRPSEVATPQLMACVSYYEQHIPQNQRDKVIDSQIRVFRHNREHYQKITANLLPILSMLTSGDLGGSLSPDPFDLADKRPIMNFEKIERAGHVLYMCLDSLPDPSVATAIGALAIADLAARAGMRYNLGITRRITLVVDEIANVINQPLIEILNKGAEGGIHSICAMQTLADLAKRLGSEDAARMALGNLNNLFALRSKDRPTQDFIVETFGKTGIHTMRVGINQGADTHLGDWSAGQSVQLTESMEERVPVDILGKLPNLQYFGSVAGRLVKGRFPILDPDFDQPKANVKEAA
;
A
#
# COMPACT_ATOMS: atom_id res chain seq x y z
N MET A 1 -17.83 -28.20 -22.39
CA MET A 1 -17.23 -28.14 -23.74
C MET A 1 -15.72 -28.29 -23.53
N LEU A 2 -15.14 -29.45 -23.84
CA LEU A 2 -13.69 -29.66 -23.79
C LEU A 2 -13.08 -28.71 -24.82
N VAL A 3 -12.49 -27.60 -24.33
CA VAL A 3 -11.69 -26.72 -25.18
C VAL A 3 -10.47 -27.54 -25.61
N ARG A 4 -10.37 -27.82 -26.89
CA ARG A 4 -9.20 -28.51 -27.41
C ARG A 4 -7.98 -27.65 -27.13
N PRO A 5 -6.96 -28.13 -26.41
CA PRO A 5 -5.86 -27.30 -25.91
C PRO A 5 -4.99 -26.65 -27.00
N TYR A 6 -5.21 -27.00 -28.26
CA TYR A 6 -4.46 -26.53 -29.44
C TYR A 6 -5.32 -25.73 -30.43
N GLU A 7 -6.60 -25.40 -30.13
CA GLU A 7 -7.40 -24.51 -30.98
C GLU A 7 -6.97 -23.06 -30.73
N MET A 8 -6.35 -22.45 -31.76
CA MET A 8 -6.07 -21.02 -31.75
C MET A 8 -7.39 -20.24 -31.88
N PRO A 9 -7.83 -19.56 -30.82
CA PRO A 9 -9.13 -18.86 -30.86
C PRO A 9 -9.14 -17.65 -31.79
N TRP A 10 -7.96 -17.16 -32.23
CA TRP A 10 -7.76 -16.02 -33.13
C TRP A 10 -7.48 -16.42 -34.57
N ARG A 11 -7.74 -17.65 -34.96
CA ARG A 11 -7.65 -18.13 -36.34
C ARG A 11 -8.50 -17.32 -37.34
N PRO A 12 -8.28 -17.41 -38.65
CA PRO A 12 -9.17 -16.80 -39.63
C PRO A 12 -10.62 -17.23 -39.46
N ALA A 13 -11.55 -16.30 -39.62
CA ALA A 13 -12.99 -16.56 -39.43
C ALA A 13 -13.62 -17.23 -40.67
N TYR A 14 -13.22 -18.46 -40.96
CA TYR A 14 -13.72 -19.25 -42.09
C TYR A 14 -15.25 -19.42 -42.08
N GLU A 15 -15.88 -19.33 -40.91
CA GLU A 15 -17.32 -19.36 -40.73
C GLU A 15 -18.05 -18.24 -41.47
N LEU A 16 -17.40 -17.10 -41.73
CA LEU A 16 -17.99 -16.02 -42.51
C LEU A 16 -18.10 -16.38 -43.98
N TRP A 17 -17.12 -17.10 -44.53
CA TRP A 17 -17.21 -17.63 -45.87
C TRP A 17 -18.30 -18.71 -45.99
N ALA A 18 -18.38 -19.57 -44.99
CA ALA A 18 -19.47 -20.57 -44.91
C ALA A 18 -20.83 -19.90 -44.78
N ALA A 19 -20.97 -18.82 -44.00
CA ALA A 19 -22.20 -18.04 -43.90
C ALA A 19 -22.60 -17.42 -45.22
N ALA A 20 -21.64 -16.85 -45.96
CA ALA A 20 -21.87 -16.29 -47.30
C ALA A 20 -22.30 -17.37 -48.30
N ALA A 21 -21.66 -18.55 -48.27
CA ALA A 21 -22.06 -19.68 -49.13
C ALA A 21 -23.49 -20.17 -48.83
N TRP A 22 -23.87 -20.29 -47.58
CA TRP A 22 -25.24 -20.65 -47.21
C TRP A 22 -26.26 -19.55 -47.56
N ALA A 23 -25.89 -18.27 -47.46
CA ALA A 23 -26.74 -17.17 -47.95
C ALA A 23 -26.91 -17.21 -49.47
N GLY A 24 -25.85 -17.52 -50.21
CA GLY A 24 -25.93 -17.78 -51.66
C GLY A 24 -26.85 -18.97 -51.96
N GLY A 25 -26.75 -20.06 -51.21
CA GLY A 25 -27.63 -21.21 -51.29
C GLY A 25 -29.12 -20.87 -51.04
N LEU A 26 -29.42 -19.98 -50.10
CA LEU A 26 -30.79 -19.48 -49.89
C LEU A 26 -31.38 -18.89 -51.19
N PHE A 27 -30.64 -17.96 -51.83
CA PHE A 27 -31.10 -17.35 -53.08
C PHE A 27 -31.22 -18.37 -54.19
N TYR A 28 -30.33 -19.34 -54.28
CA TYR A 28 -30.34 -20.40 -55.25
C TYR A 28 -31.57 -21.31 -55.10
N PHE A 29 -31.92 -21.74 -53.87
CA PHE A 29 -33.12 -22.56 -53.65
C PHE A 29 -34.41 -21.81 -53.95
N VAL A 30 -34.48 -20.51 -53.62
CA VAL A 30 -35.62 -19.67 -54.03
C VAL A 30 -35.75 -19.56 -55.54
N TYR A 31 -34.63 -19.40 -56.23
CA TYR A 31 -34.57 -19.34 -57.69
C TYR A 31 -35.05 -20.66 -58.34
N LEU A 32 -34.59 -21.82 -57.83
CA LEU A 32 -35.01 -23.14 -58.36
C LEU A 32 -36.50 -23.38 -58.15
N GLY A 33 -37.06 -22.95 -57.00
CA GLY A 33 -38.51 -22.99 -56.78
C GLY A 33 -39.27 -22.10 -57.74
N GLY A 34 -38.81 -20.88 -57.98
CA GLY A 34 -39.41 -19.95 -58.94
C GLY A 34 -39.35 -20.42 -60.43
N LYS A 35 -38.37 -21.25 -60.76
CA LYS A 35 -38.25 -21.89 -62.07
C LYS A 35 -39.06 -23.22 -62.21
N GLY A 36 -39.70 -23.65 -61.12
CA GLY A 36 -40.44 -24.93 -61.13
C GLY A 36 -39.58 -26.19 -61.12
N LEU A 37 -38.23 -26.05 -60.93
CA LEU A 37 -37.31 -27.18 -60.85
C LEU A 37 -37.35 -27.90 -59.51
N LEU A 38 -37.94 -27.29 -58.47
CA LEU A 38 -38.25 -27.85 -57.18
C LEU A 38 -39.69 -27.49 -56.82
N THR A 39 -40.41 -28.38 -56.08
CA THR A 39 -41.70 -28.03 -55.53
C THR A 39 -41.56 -26.87 -54.56
N ALA A 40 -42.52 -25.97 -54.48
CA ALA A 40 -42.47 -24.79 -53.64
C ALA A 40 -42.23 -25.13 -52.17
N SER A 41 -42.77 -26.20 -51.64
CA SER A 41 -42.57 -26.67 -50.27
C SER A 41 -41.15 -27.11 -50.02
N VAL A 42 -40.54 -27.85 -50.96
CA VAL A 42 -39.13 -28.29 -50.84
C VAL A 42 -38.17 -27.11 -50.96
N ALA A 43 -38.45 -26.21 -51.94
CA ALA A 43 -37.64 -25.01 -52.11
C ALA A 43 -37.63 -24.11 -50.86
N LEU A 44 -38.81 -23.89 -50.26
CA LEU A 44 -38.94 -23.12 -49.02
C LEU A 44 -38.30 -23.81 -47.82
N ALA A 45 -38.41 -25.13 -47.69
CA ALA A 45 -37.76 -25.89 -46.61
C ALA A 45 -36.20 -25.79 -46.72
N LEU A 46 -35.66 -25.95 -47.93
CA LEU A 46 -34.22 -25.83 -48.17
C LEU A 46 -33.74 -24.39 -47.99
N ALA A 47 -34.50 -23.40 -48.44
CA ALA A 47 -34.19 -21.98 -48.22
C ALA A 47 -34.19 -21.63 -46.72
N PHE A 48 -35.15 -22.12 -45.96
CA PHE A 48 -35.21 -21.93 -44.51
C PHE A 48 -34.03 -22.59 -43.81
N LEU A 49 -33.68 -23.83 -44.16
CA LEU A 49 -32.49 -24.49 -43.63
C LEU A 49 -31.22 -23.71 -43.96
N ALA A 50 -31.06 -23.20 -45.18
CA ALA A 50 -29.93 -22.38 -45.59
C ALA A 50 -29.84 -21.08 -44.79
N LEU A 51 -30.98 -20.42 -44.50
CA LEU A 51 -31.07 -19.25 -43.67
C LEU A 51 -30.61 -19.53 -42.24
N LEU A 52 -31.08 -20.60 -41.62
CA LEU A 52 -30.70 -21.03 -40.30
C LEU A 52 -29.20 -21.32 -40.21
N MET A 53 -28.65 -22.04 -41.20
CA MET A 53 -27.21 -22.35 -41.26
C MET A 53 -26.38 -21.12 -41.51
N ALA A 54 -26.79 -20.18 -42.39
CA ALA A 54 -26.14 -18.90 -42.60
C ALA A 54 -26.09 -18.10 -41.30
N GLY A 55 -27.20 -17.96 -40.58
CA GLY A 55 -27.28 -17.27 -39.29
C GLY A 55 -26.38 -17.90 -38.22
N HIS A 56 -26.40 -19.24 -38.12
CA HIS A 56 -25.55 -19.97 -37.19
C HIS A 56 -24.05 -19.74 -37.48
N ARG A 57 -23.62 -19.88 -38.74
CA ARG A 57 -22.23 -19.65 -39.16
C ARG A 57 -21.83 -18.18 -39.01
N LEU A 58 -22.68 -17.24 -39.32
CA LEU A 58 -22.44 -15.81 -39.10
C LEU A 58 -22.18 -15.52 -37.63
N ARG A 59 -23.04 -16.05 -36.73
CA ARG A 59 -22.83 -15.89 -35.28
C ARG A 59 -21.48 -16.44 -34.80
N GLN A 60 -21.09 -17.63 -35.31
CA GLN A 60 -19.77 -18.22 -34.99
C GLN A 60 -18.63 -17.35 -35.53
N GLY A 61 -18.71 -16.88 -36.77
CA GLY A 61 -17.69 -16.02 -37.39
C GLY A 61 -17.54 -14.68 -36.68
N LEU A 62 -18.65 -14.04 -36.27
CA LEU A 62 -18.63 -12.82 -35.47
C LEU A 62 -17.94 -13.06 -34.10
N GLY A 63 -18.15 -14.23 -33.49
CA GLY A 63 -17.47 -14.63 -32.26
C GLY A 63 -15.95 -14.67 -32.44
N VAL A 64 -15.45 -15.28 -33.55
CA VAL A 64 -14.01 -15.31 -33.87
C VAL A 64 -13.47 -13.91 -34.15
N LEU A 65 -14.22 -13.07 -34.89
CA LEU A 65 -13.81 -11.67 -35.11
C LEU A 65 -13.73 -10.87 -33.82
N THR A 66 -14.64 -11.08 -32.88
CA THR A 66 -14.59 -10.43 -31.57
C THR A 66 -13.33 -10.81 -30.80
N VAL A 67 -12.95 -12.10 -30.82
CA VAL A 67 -11.70 -12.57 -30.22
C VAL A 67 -10.47 -11.94 -30.90
N ARG A 68 -10.46 -11.86 -32.23
CA ARG A 68 -9.38 -11.20 -32.97
C ARG A 68 -9.30 -9.69 -32.70
N ALA A 69 -10.47 -9.04 -32.60
CA ALA A 69 -10.54 -7.61 -32.27
C ALA A 69 -10.01 -7.31 -30.87
N SER A 70 -10.22 -8.21 -29.92
CA SER A 70 -9.75 -8.03 -28.55
C SER A 70 -8.21 -8.00 -28.44
N LEU A 71 -7.49 -8.63 -29.39
CA LEU A 71 -6.02 -8.59 -29.43
C LEU A 71 -5.45 -7.18 -29.64
N SER A 72 -6.23 -6.28 -30.22
CA SER A 72 -5.84 -4.87 -30.36
C SER A 72 -5.90 -4.08 -29.04
N GLY A 73 -6.38 -4.70 -27.97
CA GLY A 73 -6.52 -4.08 -26.65
C GLY A 73 -7.78 -3.25 -26.51
N LYS A 74 -7.94 -2.66 -25.35
CA LYS A 74 -9.07 -1.79 -25.02
C LYS A 74 -8.56 -0.43 -24.59
N ALA A 75 -9.23 0.64 -25.01
CA ALA A 75 -8.93 2.00 -24.60
C ALA A 75 -9.01 2.15 -23.08
N MET A 76 -8.24 3.09 -22.53
CA MET A 76 -8.35 3.46 -21.11
C MET A 76 -9.78 3.87 -20.81
N GLN A 77 -10.29 3.39 -19.69
CA GLN A 77 -11.66 3.64 -19.29
C GLN A 77 -11.73 4.75 -18.26
N VAL A 78 -12.45 5.81 -18.59
CA VAL A 78 -12.80 6.87 -17.67
C VAL A 78 -14.22 6.61 -17.15
N ILE A 79 -14.42 6.73 -15.84
CA ILE A 79 -15.72 6.58 -15.21
C ILE A 79 -16.11 7.87 -14.48
N THR A 80 -17.37 8.25 -14.62
CA THR A 80 -17.95 9.39 -13.90
C THR A 80 -18.21 9.03 -12.43
N THR A 81 -18.35 10.05 -11.57
CA THR A 81 -18.73 9.89 -10.16
C THR A 81 -20.03 9.07 -10.03
N ARG A 82 -21.03 9.36 -10.84
CA ARG A 82 -22.29 8.63 -10.86
C ARG A 82 -22.12 7.14 -11.19
N ARG A 83 -21.21 6.82 -12.12
CA ARG A 83 -20.88 5.43 -12.46
C ARG A 83 -20.13 4.73 -11.34
N LEU A 84 -19.19 5.43 -10.70
CA LEU A 84 -18.48 4.90 -9.53
C LEU A 84 -19.45 4.58 -8.39
N GLU A 85 -20.37 5.49 -8.08
CA GLU A 85 -21.40 5.28 -7.05
C GLU A 85 -22.24 4.04 -7.32
N ALA A 86 -22.66 3.86 -8.57
CA ALA A 86 -23.41 2.68 -8.97
C ALA A 86 -22.59 1.39 -8.81
N LEU A 87 -21.28 1.43 -9.17
CA LEU A 87 -20.37 0.30 -9.07
C LEU A 87 -19.98 -0.02 -7.61
N THR A 88 -20.01 0.94 -6.72
CA THR A 88 -19.64 0.78 -5.30
C THR A 88 -20.81 0.88 -4.35
N ARG A 89 -22.03 0.58 -4.85
CA ARG A 89 -23.27 0.70 -4.07
C ARG A 89 -23.32 -0.22 -2.86
N ASP A 90 -22.79 -1.43 -3.01
CA ASP A 90 -22.71 -2.40 -1.92
C ASP A 90 -21.41 -2.20 -1.12
N PRO A 91 -21.48 -1.73 0.14
CA PRO A 91 -20.31 -1.49 0.98
C PRO A 91 -19.59 -2.77 1.41
N SER A 92 -20.25 -3.93 1.31
CA SER A 92 -19.65 -5.24 1.62
C SER A 92 -18.73 -5.77 0.52
N GLN A 93 -18.69 -5.10 -0.64
CA GLN A 93 -17.90 -5.48 -1.81
C GLN A 93 -16.87 -4.40 -2.13
N VAL A 94 -15.69 -4.84 -2.57
CA VAL A 94 -14.65 -3.96 -3.10
C VAL A 94 -14.64 -4.10 -4.61
N PHE A 95 -14.82 -2.98 -5.31
CA PHE A 95 -14.71 -2.90 -6.76
C PHE A 95 -13.22 -2.81 -7.15
N LEU A 96 -12.78 -3.74 -8.00
CA LEU A 96 -11.39 -3.90 -8.41
C LEU A 96 -11.11 -3.32 -9.82
N GLY A 97 -12.12 -2.79 -10.48
CA GLY A 97 -12.02 -2.38 -11.88
C GLY A 97 -12.74 -3.36 -12.82
N PHE A 98 -12.33 -3.37 -14.07
CA PHE A 98 -12.93 -4.21 -15.12
C PHE A 98 -11.94 -5.28 -15.57
N GLY A 99 -12.44 -6.51 -15.79
CA GLY A 99 -11.59 -7.62 -16.19
C GLY A 99 -12.29 -8.97 -16.09
N PHE A 100 -11.51 -9.99 -15.83
CA PHE A 100 -11.99 -11.37 -15.76
C PHE A 100 -11.14 -12.21 -14.80
N GLU A 101 -11.67 -13.34 -14.37
CA GLU A 101 -10.94 -14.32 -13.57
C GLU A 101 -9.92 -15.06 -14.46
N TRP A 102 -8.68 -15.16 -14.00
CA TRP A 102 -7.61 -15.78 -14.76
C TRP A 102 -7.60 -17.29 -14.56
N LEU A 103 -7.92 -18.02 -15.61
CA LEU A 103 -8.01 -19.48 -15.64
C LEU A 103 -6.82 -20.07 -16.42
N PRO A 104 -6.54 -21.40 -16.31
CA PRO A 104 -5.49 -22.07 -17.07
C PRO A 104 -5.57 -21.86 -18.58
N VAL A 105 -6.77 -21.74 -19.13
CA VAL A 105 -6.97 -21.46 -20.56
C VAL A 105 -6.41 -20.10 -20.99
N HIS A 106 -6.43 -19.10 -20.10
CA HIS A 106 -5.86 -17.78 -20.39
C HIS A 106 -4.34 -17.83 -20.36
N SER A 107 -3.75 -18.61 -19.45
CA SER A 107 -2.29 -18.88 -19.46
C SER A 107 -1.88 -19.56 -20.76
N GLN A 108 -2.58 -20.60 -21.17
CA GLN A 108 -2.31 -21.29 -22.46
C GLN A 108 -2.32 -20.31 -23.63
N ARG A 109 -3.37 -19.49 -23.75
CA ARG A 109 -3.50 -18.47 -24.80
C ARG A 109 -2.39 -17.44 -24.75
N LEU A 110 -1.99 -17.00 -23.55
CA LEU A 110 -0.92 -16.02 -23.37
C LEU A 110 0.43 -16.58 -23.83
N TYR A 111 0.76 -17.83 -23.49
CA TYR A 111 1.98 -18.49 -23.93
C TYR A 111 2.02 -18.70 -25.46
N GLU A 112 0.89 -18.98 -26.08
CA GLU A 112 0.79 -19.10 -27.53
C GLU A 112 0.97 -17.75 -28.23
N LEU A 113 0.31 -16.69 -27.75
CA LEU A 113 0.44 -15.33 -28.29
C LEU A 113 1.84 -14.73 -28.09
N ALA A 114 2.52 -15.08 -27.01
CA ALA A 114 3.88 -14.62 -26.75
C ALA A 114 4.91 -15.16 -27.77
N LYS A 115 4.61 -16.29 -28.45
CA LYS A 115 5.48 -16.93 -29.45
C LYS A 115 5.29 -16.37 -30.86
N VAL A 116 4.22 -15.63 -31.13
CA VAL A 116 3.84 -15.15 -32.46
C VAL A 116 3.68 -13.63 -32.47
N ASN A 117 3.74 -13.04 -33.65
CA ASN A 117 3.39 -11.63 -33.79
C ASN A 117 1.86 -11.48 -33.76
N TYR A 118 1.32 -11.01 -32.65
CA TYR A 118 -0.14 -10.86 -32.44
C TYR A 118 -0.81 -9.95 -33.48
N LYS A 119 -0.04 -9.01 -34.12
CA LYS A 119 -0.57 -8.10 -35.13
C LYS A 119 -1.06 -8.85 -36.38
N ASP A 120 -0.46 -9.99 -36.70
CA ASP A 120 -0.86 -10.82 -37.83
C ASP A 120 -2.23 -11.49 -37.63
N TYR A 121 -2.63 -11.63 -36.39
CA TYR A 121 -3.90 -12.23 -35.99
C TYR A 121 -4.97 -11.19 -35.58
N ALA A 122 -4.60 -9.93 -35.40
CA ALA A 122 -5.55 -8.87 -35.04
C ALA A 122 -6.59 -8.66 -36.14
N ALA A 123 -7.77 -8.17 -35.75
CA ALA A 123 -8.82 -7.86 -36.74
C ALA A 123 -8.43 -6.62 -37.58
N PRO A 124 -8.80 -6.58 -38.87
CA PRO A 124 -8.58 -5.40 -39.72
C PRO A 124 -9.21 -4.13 -39.09
N PRO A 125 -8.62 -2.93 -39.35
CA PRO A 125 -9.12 -1.67 -38.78
C PRO A 125 -10.59 -1.37 -39.07
N ALA A 126 -11.10 -1.75 -40.23
CA ALA A 126 -12.51 -1.60 -40.58
C ALA A 126 -13.42 -2.42 -39.65
N VAL A 127 -13.02 -3.66 -39.31
CA VAL A 127 -13.74 -4.54 -38.40
C VAL A 127 -13.68 -4.00 -36.96
N LEU A 128 -12.53 -3.45 -36.54
CA LEU A 128 -12.39 -2.84 -35.21
C LEU A 128 -13.37 -1.67 -35.04
N ARG A 129 -13.47 -0.78 -36.06
CA ARG A 129 -14.45 0.32 -36.05
C ARG A 129 -15.89 -0.18 -35.99
N LEU A 130 -16.23 -1.19 -36.78
CA LEU A 130 -17.57 -1.78 -36.83
C LEU A 130 -17.98 -2.39 -35.48
N LEU A 131 -17.02 -3.02 -34.79
CA LEU A 131 -17.25 -3.66 -33.49
C LEU A 131 -17.08 -2.71 -32.29
N GLY A 132 -16.81 -1.42 -32.53
CA GLY A 132 -16.63 -0.41 -31.48
C GLY A 132 -15.31 -0.50 -30.74
N TYR A 133 -14.29 -1.18 -31.29
CA TYR A 133 -12.93 -1.18 -30.73
C TYR A 133 -12.14 0.03 -31.26
N ALA A 134 -11.25 0.54 -30.43
CA ALA A 134 -10.33 1.60 -30.88
C ALA A 134 -9.35 1.04 -31.92
N VAL A 135 -9.16 1.76 -33.04
CA VAL A 135 -8.27 1.34 -34.13
C VAL A 135 -6.80 1.42 -33.71
N ASN A 136 -6.48 2.40 -32.87
CA ASN A 136 -5.21 2.52 -32.14
C ASN A 136 -5.58 2.91 -30.70
N PRO A 137 -5.89 1.94 -29.83
CA PRO A 137 -6.28 2.24 -28.45
C PRO A 137 -5.13 2.89 -27.67
N GLN A 138 -3.91 2.75 -28.16
CA GLN A 138 -2.71 3.35 -27.59
C GLN A 138 -1.78 3.83 -28.71
N PRO A 139 -1.31 5.09 -28.66
CA PRO A 139 -0.24 5.55 -29.55
C PRO A 139 1.01 4.66 -29.43
N ASP A 140 1.84 4.57 -30.44
CA ASP A 140 3.10 3.81 -30.41
C ASP A 140 4.06 4.28 -29.32
N SER A 141 3.85 5.48 -28.77
CA SER A 141 4.53 6.01 -27.57
C SER A 141 4.08 5.38 -26.25
N GLU A 142 2.93 4.67 -26.21
CA GLU A 142 2.46 4.03 -24.99
C GLU A 142 3.09 2.66 -24.80
N ILE A 143 3.59 2.45 -23.59
CA ILE A 143 4.30 1.25 -23.19
C ILE A 143 3.29 0.13 -22.93
N GLY A 144 3.56 -1.06 -23.50
CA GLY A 144 2.85 -2.28 -23.18
C GLY A 144 2.31 -3.01 -24.40
N LEU A 145 1.91 -4.28 -24.19
CA LEU A 145 1.35 -5.15 -25.21
C LEU A 145 -0.16 -5.27 -25.04
N PRO A 146 -0.96 -4.72 -25.97
CA PRO A 146 -2.43 -4.67 -25.85
C PRO A 146 -3.07 -6.04 -25.69
N PHE A 147 -2.54 -7.08 -26.37
CA PHE A 147 -3.10 -8.43 -26.40
C PHE A 147 -3.14 -9.12 -25.02
N ILE A 148 -2.33 -8.68 -24.05
CA ILE A 148 -2.29 -9.31 -22.71
C ILE A 148 -3.68 -9.29 -22.04
N HIS A 149 -4.45 -8.23 -22.23
CA HIS A 149 -5.84 -8.19 -21.77
C HIS A 149 -6.80 -8.87 -22.76
N GLY A 150 -6.39 -8.91 -24.03
CA GLY A 150 -7.19 -9.44 -25.13
C GLY A 150 -7.32 -10.96 -25.18
N VAL A 151 -6.62 -11.72 -24.35
CA VAL A 151 -6.76 -13.19 -24.25
C VAL A 151 -8.19 -13.62 -23.88
N GLU A 152 -8.97 -12.72 -23.25
CA GLU A 152 -10.39 -12.87 -23.01
C GLU A 152 -11.15 -11.65 -23.55
N PRO A 153 -12.04 -11.83 -24.55
CA PRO A 153 -12.74 -10.70 -25.17
C PRO A 153 -13.80 -10.07 -24.27
N ARG A 154 -14.31 -10.83 -23.29
CA ARG A 154 -15.39 -10.40 -22.41
C ARG A 154 -14.84 -9.99 -21.06
N GLU A 155 -14.91 -8.70 -20.76
CA GLU A 155 -14.65 -8.20 -19.42
C GLU A 155 -15.94 -7.85 -18.69
N LYS A 156 -15.89 -7.91 -17.36
CA LYS A 156 -16.97 -7.51 -16.45
C LYS A 156 -16.42 -6.68 -15.30
N ALA A 157 -17.26 -5.98 -14.58
CA ALA A 157 -16.88 -5.38 -13.33
C ALA A 157 -16.46 -6.47 -12.33
N LEU A 158 -15.29 -6.32 -11.76
CA LEU A 158 -14.71 -7.27 -10.80
C LEU A 158 -14.99 -6.81 -9.38
N TYR A 159 -15.51 -7.72 -8.57
CA TYR A 159 -15.78 -7.50 -7.15
C TYR A 159 -15.20 -8.62 -6.32
N ARG A 160 -14.82 -8.27 -5.08
CA ARG A 160 -14.48 -9.24 -4.04
C ARG A 160 -15.08 -8.78 -2.71
N PRO A 161 -15.51 -9.71 -1.85
CA PRO A 161 -15.99 -9.38 -0.51
C PRO A 161 -14.97 -8.55 0.27
N LEU A 162 -15.44 -7.57 1.02
CA LEU A 162 -14.60 -6.70 1.84
C LEU A 162 -13.75 -7.49 2.84
N GLN A 163 -14.27 -8.60 3.37
CA GLN A 163 -13.56 -9.50 4.27
C GLN A 163 -12.25 -10.05 3.67
N ASN A 164 -12.17 -10.21 2.36
CA ASN A 164 -10.94 -10.66 1.69
C ASN A 164 -9.79 -9.64 1.80
N PHE A 165 -10.10 -8.40 2.20
CA PHE A 165 -9.13 -7.31 2.36
C PHE A 165 -8.73 -7.07 3.82
N GLU A 166 -9.07 -7.95 4.74
CA GLU A 166 -8.66 -7.87 6.14
C GLU A 166 -7.17 -8.16 6.33
N GLY A 167 -6.64 -9.10 5.58
CA GLY A 167 -5.24 -9.53 5.67
C GLY A 167 -4.23 -8.69 4.89
N GLY A 168 -4.53 -7.44 4.59
CA GLY A 168 -3.63 -6.53 3.89
C GLY A 168 -3.54 -6.75 2.38
N THR A 169 -3.13 -5.70 1.67
CA THR A 169 -3.05 -5.66 0.21
C THR A 169 -1.76 -5.00 -0.24
N LEU A 170 -1.02 -5.67 -1.13
CA LEU A 170 0.17 -5.15 -1.78
C LEU A 170 -0.14 -4.70 -3.20
N LEU A 171 0.27 -3.48 -3.54
CA LEU A 171 0.20 -2.92 -4.89
C LEU A 171 1.61 -2.69 -5.43
N VAL A 172 2.00 -3.46 -6.43
CA VAL A 172 3.36 -3.41 -7.02
C VAL A 172 3.32 -2.78 -8.40
N GLY A 173 4.29 -1.93 -8.71
CA GLY A 173 4.44 -1.40 -10.06
C GLY A 173 5.44 -0.27 -10.16
N THR A 174 6.02 -0.10 -11.36
CA THR A 174 6.95 0.99 -11.66
C THR A 174 6.26 2.37 -11.62
N THR A 175 7.05 3.41 -11.66
CA THR A 175 6.55 4.78 -11.83
C THR A 175 5.68 4.86 -13.10
N GLN A 176 4.58 5.60 -13.04
CA GLN A 176 3.59 5.77 -14.13
C GLN A 176 2.84 4.50 -14.58
N ALA A 177 2.99 3.38 -13.90
CA ALA A 177 2.20 2.17 -14.21
C ALA A 177 0.71 2.30 -13.83
N GLY A 178 0.34 3.28 -12.99
CA GLY A 178 -1.04 3.53 -12.57
C GLY A 178 -1.33 3.27 -11.09
N LYS A 179 -0.28 3.10 -10.23
CA LYS A 179 -0.46 2.90 -8.78
C LYS A 179 -1.35 3.97 -8.14
N GLY A 180 -1.07 5.25 -8.42
CA GLY A 180 -1.86 6.36 -7.85
C GLY A 180 -3.33 6.35 -8.28
N VAL A 181 -3.67 5.84 -9.49
CA VAL A 181 -5.06 5.66 -9.91
C VAL A 181 -5.73 4.54 -9.09
N ALA A 182 -5.03 3.43 -8.91
CA ALA A 182 -5.51 2.31 -8.10
C ALA A 182 -5.73 2.73 -6.64
N LEU A 183 -4.75 3.40 -6.02
CA LEU A 183 -4.86 3.91 -4.66
C LEU A 183 -6.02 4.91 -4.53
N GLY A 184 -6.17 5.84 -5.49
CA GLY A 184 -7.29 6.78 -5.51
C GLY A 184 -8.65 6.07 -5.55
N GLY A 185 -8.76 4.99 -6.33
CA GLY A 185 -9.96 4.17 -6.37
C GLY A 185 -10.27 3.46 -5.04
N PHE A 186 -9.25 2.88 -4.37
CA PHE A 186 -9.42 2.25 -3.06
C PHE A 186 -9.72 3.27 -1.96
N LEU A 187 -9.02 4.42 -1.95
CA LEU A 187 -9.26 5.52 -1.00
C LEU A 187 -10.69 6.05 -1.11
N THR A 188 -11.16 6.32 -2.34
CA THR A 188 -12.53 6.81 -2.56
C THR A 188 -13.57 5.81 -2.04
N GLN A 189 -13.37 4.51 -2.26
CA GLN A 189 -14.27 3.48 -1.73
C GLN A 189 -14.23 3.41 -0.20
N ALA A 190 -13.07 3.51 0.43
CA ALA A 190 -12.91 3.52 1.88
C ALA A 190 -13.60 4.75 2.51
N ILE A 191 -13.39 5.94 1.92
CA ILE A 191 -14.02 7.19 2.35
C ILE A 191 -15.55 7.07 2.24
N ARG A 192 -16.07 6.61 1.11
CA ARG A 192 -17.50 6.42 0.90
C ARG A 192 -18.13 5.42 1.87
N ARG A 193 -17.43 4.36 2.21
CA ARG A 193 -17.88 3.33 3.15
C ARG A 193 -17.99 3.81 4.60
N GLY A 194 -17.32 4.90 4.95
CA GLY A 194 -17.28 5.44 6.31
C GLY A 194 -16.07 5.03 7.12
N ASP A 195 -15.03 4.44 6.50
CA ASP A 195 -13.80 4.04 7.19
C ASP A 195 -13.07 5.28 7.73
N VAL A 196 -12.39 5.13 8.85
CA VAL A 196 -11.31 6.05 9.20
C VAL A 196 -10.16 5.77 8.23
N VAL A 197 -9.62 6.80 7.61
CA VAL A 197 -8.53 6.64 6.64
C VAL A 197 -7.29 7.33 7.15
N VAL A 198 -6.18 6.59 7.16
CA VAL A 198 -4.84 7.15 7.38
C VAL A 198 -4.04 6.91 6.11
N PHE A 199 -3.75 7.98 5.38
CA PHE A 199 -2.98 7.89 4.14
C PHE A 199 -1.62 8.54 4.32
N ILE A 200 -0.57 7.74 4.19
CA ILE A 200 0.83 8.18 4.25
C ILE A 200 1.36 8.28 2.82
N ASP A 201 1.61 9.52 2.39
CA ASP A 201 2.14 9.87 1.06
C ASP A 201 3.54 10.49 1.16
N PRO A 202 4.60 9.71 0.94
CA PRO A 202 5.96 10.24 0.97
C PRO A 202 6.29 11.23 -0.16
N LYS A 203 5.50 11.21 -1.25
CA LYS A 203 5.81 11.93 -2.51
C LYS A 203 5.08 13.25 -2.69
N ASN A 204 4.15 13.59 -1.81
CA ASN A 204 3.28 14.76 -1.95
C ASN A 204 2.52 14.77 -3.30
N SER A 205 1.73 13.75 -3.57
CA SER A 205 0.96 13.63 -4.79
C SER A 205 -0.23 14.59 -4.81
N ARG A 206 -0.09 15.72 -5.51
CA ARG A 206 -1.19 16.70 -5.68
C ARG A 206 -2.47 16.05 -6.21
N ARG A 207 -2.34 15.06 -7.08
CA ARG A 207 -3.48 14.35 -7.64
C ARG A 207 -4.20 13.51 -6.58
N LEU A 208 -3.48 12.68 -5.82
CA LEU A 208 -4.08 11.84 -4.78
C LEU A 208 -4.72 12.70 -3.68
N LYS A 209 -4.05 13.79 -3.26
CA LYS A 209 -4.61 14.75 -2.32
C LYS A 209 -5.97 15.27 -2.79
N ARG A 210 -6.08 15.73 -4.06
CA ARG A 210 -7.34 16.21 -4.63
C ARG A 210 -8.42 15.14 -4.66
N VAL A 211 -8.06 13.90 -5.04
CA VAL A 211 -9.01 12.76 -5.05
C VAL A 211 -9.57 12.52 -3.65
N VAL A 212 -8.72 12.53 -2.62
CA VAL A 212 -9.14 12.33 -1.22
C VAL A 212 -10.01 13.49 -0.73
N GLN A 213 -9.59 14.74 -0.97
CA GLN A 213 -10.36 15.94 -0.62
C GLN A 213 -11.75 15.91 -1.27
N ARG A 214 -11.78 15.60 -2.57
CA ARG A 214 -13.03 15.53 -3.31
C ARG A 214 -13.94 14.40 -2.79
N ALA A 215 -13.37 13.24 -2.49
CA ALA A 215 -14.13 12.13 -1.93
C ALA A 215 -14.73 12.50 -0.55
N CYS A 216 -13.98 13.22 0.30
CA CYS A 216 -14.53 13.72 1.57
C CYS A 216 -15.70 14.68 1.31
N SER A 217 -15.54 15.67 0.43
CA SER A 217 -16.60 16.64 0.12
C SER A 217 -17.84 16.03 -0.53
N ASP A 218 -17.68 14.97 -1.34
CA ASP A 218 -18.80 14.36 -2.06
C ASP A 218 -19.56 13.31 -1.22
N TYR A 219 -18.88 12.61 -0.30
CA TYR A 219 -19.45 11.48 0.45
C TYR A 219 -19.54 11.70 1.95
N ARG A 220 -18.91 12.75 2.46
CA ARG A 220 -18.91 13.18 3.88
C ARG A 220 -18.92 14.69 3.95
N ASP A 221 -18.56 15.24 5.11
CA ASP A 221 -18.32 16.68 5.26
C ASP A 221 -16.87 17.03 4.90
N ALA A 222 -16.66 18.20 4.31
CA ALA A 222 -15.31 18.66 3.95
C ALA A 222 -14.35 18.70 5.16
N ASP A 223 -14.87 18.98 6.34
CA ASP A 223 -14.13 19.03 7.62
C ASP A 223 -13.62 17.66 8.09
N THR A 224 -14.08 16.58 7.48
CA THR A 224 -13.52 15.24 7.75
C THR A 224 -12.12 15.04 7.18
N PHE A 225 -11.71 15.87 6.21
CA PHE A 225 -10.37 15.86 5.65
C PHE A 225 -9.39 16.60 6.55
N LEU A 226 -8.37 15.91 7.02
CA LEU A 226 -7.26 16.48 7.79
C LEU A 226 -5.96 16.31 6.99
N GLU A 227 -5.18 17.38 6.95
CA GLU A 227 -3.86 17.36 6.29
C GLU A 227 -2.76 17.57 7.30
N PHE A 228 -1.65 16.85 7.12
CA PHE A 228 -0.39 17.13 7.79
C PHE A 228 0.72 17.28 6.73
N HIS A 229 1.50 18.36 6.82
CA HIS A 229 2.60 18.66 5.92
C HIS A 229 3.80 19.23 6.70
N PRO A 230 4.99 18.60 6.67
CA PRO A 230 6.14 19.06 7.46
C PRO A 230 6.71 20.40 7.01
N ALA A 231 6.66 20.72 5.70
CA ALA A 231 7.19 21.95 5.14
C ALA A 231 6.18 23.11 5.12
N PHE A 232 4.88 22.83 5.27
CA PHE A 232 3.79 23.83 5.32
C PHE A 232 2.88 23.53 6.51
N PRO A 233 3.42 23.60 7.73
CA PRO A 233 2.68 23.20 8.93
C PRO A 233 1.44 24.07 9.18
N GLU A 234 1.45 25.33 8.73
CA GLU A 234 0.34 26.28 8.88
C GLU A 234 -0.94 25.86 8.15
N LEU A 235 -0.82 25.02 7.12
CA LEU A 235 -1.96 24.54 6.32
C LEU A 235 -2.64 23.30 6.90
N GLY A 236 -2.07 22.71 7.94
CA GLY A 236 -2.47 21.40 8.43
C GLY A 236 -2.86 21.35 9.90
N VAL A 237 -2.96 20.13 10.40
CA VAL A 237 -3.20 19.83 11.81
C VAL A 237 -1.89 19.62 12.57
N ARG A 238 -1.91 19.81 13.90
CA ARG A 238 -0.84 19.40 14.80
C ARG A 238 -1.08 17.95 15.22
N LEU A 239 -0.06 17.09 15.12
CA LEU A 239 -0.16 15.67 15.44
C LEU A 239 0.63 15.33 16.70
N ASP A 240 -0.04 14.86 17.74
CA ASP A 240 0.60 14.40 18.97
C ASP A 240 0.75 12.88 18.97
N PHE A 241 1.91 12.40 18.52
CA PHE A 241 2.24 10.98 18.49
C PHE A 241 2.68 10.43 19.84
N THR A 242 2.80 11.26 20.88
CA THR A 242 3.13 10.85 22.24
C THR A 242 1.90 10.77 23.14
N PHE A 243 0.71 11.00 22.60
CA PHE A 243 -0.53 11.03 23.37
C PHE A 243 -1.02 9.64 23.78
N ASN A 244 -1.11 8.71 22.85
CA ASN A 244 -1.72 7.41 23.06
C ASN A 244 -0.72 6.41 23.66
N TRP A 245 -0.84 6.07 24.92
CA TRP A 245 -0.06 5.01 25.57
C TRP A 245 -0.80 4.46 26.78
N GLN A 246 -0.59 3.19 27.08
CA GLN A 246 -1.06 2.52 28.27
C GLN A 246 0.04 2.41 29.33
N LYS A 247 1.29 2.23 28.88
CA LYS A 247 2.49 2.15 29.69
C LYS A 247 3.51 3.18 29.22
N PRO A 248 4.18 3.90 30.14
CA PRO A 248 5.21 4.89 29.78
C PRO A 248 6.28 4.32 28.84
N THR A 249 6.63 3.05 28.98
CA THR A 249 7.60 2.33 28.14
C THR A 249 7.23 2.30 26.65
N GLU A 250 5.95 2.43 26.30
CA GLU A 250 5.50 2.45 24.90
C GLU A 250 6.01 3.67 24.14
N ILE A 251 6.14 4.82 24.82
CA ILE A 251 6.71 6.04 24.22
C ILE A 251 8.19 5.80 23.89
N ALA A 252 8.95 5.20 24.80
CA ALA A 252 10.35 4.88 24.55
C ALA A 252 10.53 3.90 23.38
N SER A 253 9.68 2.86 23.31
CA SER A 253 9.71 1.91 22.19
C SER A 253 9.31 2.56 20.86
N ARG A 254 8.39 3.53 20.88
CA ARG A 254 7.98 4.31 19.72
C ARG A 254 9.12 5.16 19.19
N ILE A 255 9.85 5.85 20.07
CA ILE A 255 11.04 6.61 19.68
C ILE A 255 12.16 5.68 19.21
N GLN A 256 12.35 4.52 19.84
CA GLN A 256 13.31 3.53 19.37
C GLN A 256 13.04 3.07 17.93
N SER A 257 11.79 2.93 17.54
CA SER A 257 11.41 2.45 16.20
C SER A 257 11.81 3.37 15.05
N ILE A 258 12.15 4.63 15.33
CA ILE A 258 12.65 5.60 14.35
C ILE A 258 14.17 5.67 14.30
N MET A 259 14.88 5.02 15.21
CA MET A 259 16.33 5.00 15.22
C MET A 259 16.89 4.09 14.12
N PRO A 260 18.05 4.41 13.54
CA PRO A 260 18.75 3.51 12.64
C PRO A 260 19.08 2.18 13.35
N VAL A 261 18.91 1.07 12.64
CA VAL A 261 19.30 -0.24 13.16
C VAL A 261 20.82 -0.34 13.17
N ASP A 262 21.41 -0.53 14.35
CA ASP A 262 22.84 -0.78 14.51
C ASP A 262 23.16 -2.29 14.52
N THR A 263 24.36 -2.65 14.03
CA THR A 263 24.80 -4.04 13.88
C THR A 263 24.95 -4.83 15.20
N GLY A 264 24.82 -4.18 16.33
CA GLY A 264 24.94 -4.81 17.66
C GLY A 264 23.75 -4.56 18.59
N GLY A 265 22.81 -3.71 18.21
CA GLY A 265 21.64 -3.36 19.01
C GLY A 265 21.96 -2.57 20.30
N ALA A 266 23.23 -2.38 20.65
CA ALA A 266 23.63 -1.77 21.90
C ALA A 266 23.26 -0.28 21.99
N PHE A 267 23.53 0.49 20.93
CA PHE A 267 23.17 1.92 20.89
C PHE A 267 21.66 2.12 20.87
N THR A 268 20.93 1.24 20.18
CA THR A 268 19.46 1.26 20.14
C THR A 268 18.86 0.96 21.51
N ALA A 269 19.43 -0.01 22.27
CA ALA A 269 18.98 -0.34 23.63
C ALA A 269 19.28 0.79 24.63
N PHE A 270 20.44 1.40 24.55
CA PHE A 270 20.79 2.56 25.39
C PHE A 270 19.94 3.79 25.06
N GLY A 271 19.68 4.04 23.77
CA GLY A 271 18.78 5.10 23.35
C GLY A 271 17.36 4.91 23.92
N TRP A 272 16.88 3.68 23.89
CA TRP A 272 15.61 3.32 24.53
C TRP A 272 15.61 3.61 26.04
N ASP A 273 16.67 3.19 26.76
CA ASP A 273 16.79 3.41 28.20
C ASP A 273 16.84 4.90 28.54
N ALA A 274 17.60 5.69 27.78
CA ALA A 274 17.67 7.14 27.98
C ALA A 274 16.30 7.81 27.81
N VAL A 275 15.55 7.46 26.78
CA VAL A 275 14.19 7.97 26.57
C VAL A 275 13.26 7.50 27.69
N ASN A 276 13.32 6.22 28.06
CA ASN A 276 12.46 5.63 29.07
C ASN A 276 12.62 6.28 30.44
N VAL A 277 13.86 6.59 30.86
CA VAL A 277 14.14 7.26 32.15
C VAL A 277 13.53 8.67 32.15
N VAL A 278 13.66 9.42 31.07
CA VAL A 278 13.06 10.75 30.95
C VAL A 278 11.53 10.66 30.95
N VAL A 279 10.95 9.75 30.17
CA VAL A 279 9.48 9.55 30.09
C VAL A 279 8.91 9.20 31.46
N GLN A 280 9.50 8.22 32.15
CA GLN A 280 9.01 7.83 33.49
C GLN A 280 9.14 8.97 34.50
N GLY A 281 10.22 9.74 34.44
CA GLY A 281 10.40 10.92 35.28
C GLY A 281 9.32 11.97 35.04
N LEU A 282 9.05 12.32 33.79
CA LEU A 282 7.97 13.28 33.45
C LEU A 282 6.60 12.77 33.91
N VAL A 283 6.28 11.50 33.63
CA VAL A 283 5.01 10.90 34.05
C VAL A 283 4.87 10.89 35.58
N SER A 284 5.93 10.59 36.32
CA SER A 284 5.89 10.63 37.79
C SER A 284 5.66 12.04 38.34
N LEU A 285 6.02 13.06 37.58
CA LEU A 285 5.76 14.48 37.91
C LEU A 285 4.38 14.97 37.40
N GLU A 286 3.56 14.10 36.80
CA GLU A 286 2.31 14.46 36.13
C GLU A 286 2.53 15.43 34.95
N ASP A 287 3.77 15.52 34.47
CA ASP A 287 4.13 16.30 33.31
C ASP A 287 4.08 15.43 32.05
N ARG A 288 3.38 15.90 31.03
CA ARG A 288 3.15 15.12 29.83
C ARG A 288 4.39 15.07 28.94
N PRO A 289 4.90 13.85 28.62
CA PRO A 289 6.00 13.70 27.67
C PRO A 289 5.61 14.21 26.27
N ASN A 290 6.52 14.92 25.60
CA ASN A 290 6.47 15.24 24.18
C ASN A 290 7.88 15.26 23.59
N LEU A 291 8.00 15.32 22.25
CA LEU A 291 9.32 15.24 21.61
C LEU A 291 10.25 16.38 22.03
N ILE A 292 9.73 17.59 22.19
CA ILE A 292 10.54 18.76 22.63
C ILE A 292 11.12 18.52 24.03
N LYS A 293 10.30 18.05 24.98
CA LYS A 293 10.76 17.76 26.34
C LYS A 293 11.76 16.62 26.36
N LEU A 294 11.51 15.55 25.56
CA LEU A 294 12.45 14.43 25.43
C LEU A 294 13.80 14.92 24.90
N THR A 295 13.82 15.69 23.83
CA THR A 295 15.03 16.28 23.28
C THR A 295 15.75 17.13 24.32
N LYS A 296 15.03 18.04 24.99
CA LYS A 296 15.57 18.93 26.01
C LYS A 296 16.29 18.18 27.14
N TYR A 297 15.69 17.12 27.68
CA TYR A 297 16.24 16.42 28.83
C TYR A 297 17.24 15.33 28.47
N ILE A 298 17.21 14.81 27.25
CA ILE A 298 18.25 13.88 26.76
C ILE A 298 19.53 14.66 26.37
N GLU A 299 19.40 15.80 25.72
CA GLU A 299 20.53 16.66 25.31
C GLU A 299 21.09 17.49 26.47
N GLY A 300 20.20 18.21 27.14
CA GLY A 300 20.56 19.16 28.19
C GLY A 300 20.89 18.53 29.54
N GLY A 301 20.44 17.28 29.76
CA GLY A 301 20.64 16.54 31.01
C GLY A 301 19.34 16.35 31.80
N ILE A 302 19.31 15.28 32.59
CA ILE A 302 18.14 14.87 33.38
C ILE A 302 18.02 15.64 34.71
N GLU A 303 18.97 16.47 35.05
CA GLU A 303 19.11 17.17 36.33
C GLU A 303 17.81 17.86 36.76
N PRO A 304 17.10 18.65 35.92
CA PRO A 304 15.87 19.32 36.34
C PRO A 304 14.73 18.34 36.67
N VAL A 305 14.61 17.24 35.93
CA VAL A 305 13.59 16.21 36.17
C VAL A 305 13.91 15.46 37.46
N LEU A 306 15.18 15.09 37.71
CA LEU A 306 15.62 14.42 38.91
C LEU A 306 15.41 15.32 40.14
N GLU A 307 15.75 16.61 40.04
CA GLU A 307 15.56 17.57 41.15
C GLU A 307 14.08 17.69 41.53
N ALA A 308 13.19 17.84 40.53
CA ALA A 308 11.75 17.90 40.76
C ALA A 308 11.19 16.58 41.34
N SER A 309 11.69 15.43 40.87
CA SER A 309 11.27 14.10 41.39
C SER A 309 11.67 13.93 42.85
N LEU A 310 12.90 14.32 43.24
CA LEU A 310 13.37 14.27 44.62
C LEU A 310 12.60 15.24 45.52
N GLN A 311 12.35 16.47 45.07
CA GLN A 311 11.54 17.43 45.80
C GLN A 311 10.12 16.89 46.06
N ARG A 312 9.44 16.35 45.07
CA ARG A 312 8.12 15.74 45.22
C ARG A 312 8.14 14.58 46.22
N LEU A 313 9.15 13.70 46.13
CA LEU A 313 9.29 12.61 47.10
C LEU A 313 9.47 13.14 48.52
N PHE A 314 10.32 14.14 48.73
CA PHE A 314 10.59 14.70 50.05
C PHE A 314 9.38 15.46 50.58
N ASP A 315 8.68 16.23 49.77
CA ASP A 315 7.44 16.90 50.19
C ASP A 315 6.39 15.89 50.64
N ALA A 316 6.29 14.72 49.98
CA ALA A 316 5.35 13.65 50.33
C ALA A 316 5.78 12.84 51.54
N SER A 317 7.08 12.52 51.70
CA SER A 317 7.58 11.61 52.72
C SER A 317 8.08 12.30 54.00
N LEU A 318 8.63 13.50 53.90
CA LEU A 318 9.25 14.26 55.00
C LEU A 318 8.44 15.51 55.36
N GLY A 319 7.42 15.86 54.54
CA GLY A 319 6.63 17.07 54.69
C GLY A 319 7.29 18.33 54.11
N PRO A 320 6.58 19.48 54.02
CA PRO A 320 7.04 20.69 53.30
C PRO A 320 8.25 21.37 53.95
N ALA A 321 8.55 21.07 55.20
CA ALA A 321 9.73 21.61 55.93
C ALA A 321 11.00 20.77 55.77
N TRP A 322 11.07 19.81 54.84
CA TRP A 322 12.22 18.92 54.66
C TRP A 322 13.54 19.67 54.42
N ARG A 323 13.47 20.90 53.87
CA ARG A 323 14.65 21.76 53.66
C ARG A 323 15.27 22.22 54.98
N ASP A 324 14.49 22.22 56.07
CA ASP A 324 14.89 22.65 57.40
C ASP A 324 15.51 21.54 58.27
N LEU A 325 15.47 20.30 57.79
CA LEU A 325 16.10 19.17 58.46
C LEU A 325 17.59 19.41 58.63
N GLN A 326 18.14 19.08 59.81
CA GLN A 326 19.54 19.35 60.15
C GLN A 326 20.48 18.64 59.17
N GLU A 327 20.18 17.40 58.80
CA GLU A 327 20.92 16.58 57.88
C GLU A 327 20.92 17.20 56.46
N MET A 328 19.78 17.70 56.02
CA MET A 328 19.65 18.35 54.71
C MET A 328 20.41 19.65 54.65
N ARG A 329 20.34 20.48 55.71
CA ARG A 329 21.09 21.72 55.81
C ARG A 329 22.62 21.47 55.82
N ALA A 330 23.09 20.42 56.52
CA ALA A 330 24.50 20.03 56.50
C ALA A 330 24.97 19.61 55.11
N LEU A 331 24.18 18.79 54.40
CA LEU A 331 24.49 18.37 53.03
C LEU A 331 24.46 19.55 52.05
N MET A 332 23.51 20.48 52.20
CA MET A 332 23.45 21.69 51.39
C MET A 332 24.72 22.55 51.57
N GLN A 333 25.19 22.76 52.82
CA GLN A 333 26.43 23.48 53.12
C GLN A 333 27.65 22.77 52.52
N ALA A 334 27.71 21.43 52.61
CA ALA A 334 28.77 20.63 52.05
C ALA A 334 28.81 20.74 50.49
N ALA A 335 27.62 20.72 49.87
CA ALA A 335 27.50 20.90 48.41
C ALA A 335 27.92 22.29 47.94
N VAL A 336 27.56 23.36 48.66
CA VAL A 336 27.98 24.74 48.36
C VAL A 336 29.48 24.90 48.51
N ARG A 337 30.09 24.28 49.53
CA ARG A 337 31.53 24.29 49.76
C ARG A 337 32.33 23.41 48.78
N GLY A 338 31.65 22.71 47.85
CA GLY A 338 32.30 21.82 46.90
C GLY A 338 32.83 20.50 47.47
N GLN A 339 32.42 20.14 48.71
CA GLN A 339 32.83 18.89 49.36
C GLN A 339 32.11 17.66 48.74
N ILE A 340 30.99 17.88 48.03
CA ILE A 340 30.28 16.84 47.27
C ILE A 340 30.67 16.99 45.79
N LYS A 341 31.26 15.95 45.21
CA LYS A 341 31.70 15.95 43.79
C LYS A 341 30.50 16.06 42.86
N ARG A 342 30.51 17.05 41.98
CA ARG A 342 29.47 17.24 40.94
C ARG A 342 29.77 16.39 39.72
N PRO A 343 28.83 15.60 39.22
CA PRO A 343 29.00 14.84 37.97
C PRO A 343 28.98 15.73 36.73
N SER A 344 28.26 16.86 36.78
CA SER A 344 28.15 17.82 35.68
C SER A 344 28.18 19.26 36.19
N GLU A 345 28.57 20.23 35.33
CA GLU A 345 28.54 21.65 35.65
C GLU A 345 27.12 22.20 35.88
N VAL A 346 26.11 21.54 35.31
CA VAL A 346 24.68 21.90 35.42
C VAL A 346 24.10 21.48 36.77
N ALA A 347 24.73 20.56 37.47
CA ALA A 347 24.27 20.08 38.76
C ALA A 347 24.28 21.20 39.83
N THR A 348 23.10 21.54 40.34
CA THR A 348 22.94 22.55 41.40
C THR A 348 23.41 22.01 42.74
N PRO A 349 23.90 22.86 43.69
CA PRO A 349 24.18 22.43 45.04
C PRO A 349 22.98 21.79 45.73
N GLN A 350 21.78 22.26 45.43
CA GLN A 350 20.51 21.70 45.93
C GLN A 350 20.28 20.28 45.45
N LEU A 351 20.44 20.03 44.15
CA LEU A 351 20.34 18.69 43.60
C LEU A 351 21.35 17.73 44.24
N MET A 352 22.62 18.18 44.42
CA MET A 352 23.64 17.37 45.06
C MET A 352 23.29 16.98 46.50
N ALA A 353 22.77 17.95 47.26
CA ALA A 353 22.32 17.69 48.64
C ALA A 353 21.13 16.71 48.67
N CYS A 354 20.14 16.90 47.77
CA CYS A 354 18.97 16.02 47.66
C CYS A 354 19.37 14.58 47.26
N VAL A 355 20.28 14.41 46.28
CA VAL A 355 20.77 13.08 45.89
C VAL A 355 21.52 12.41 47.05
N SER A 356 22.39 13.17 47.73
CA SER A 356 23.15 12.63 48.87
C SER A 356 22.23 12.23 50.02
N TYR A 357 21.20 13.03 50.33
CA TYR A 357 20.22 12.71 51.33
C TYR A 357 19.43 11.43 50.98
N TYR A 358 18.98 11.34 49.75
CA TYR A 358 18.25 10.18 49.25
C TYR A 358 19.06 8.87 49.36
N GLU A 359 20.34 8.92 49.02
CA GLU A 359 21.21 7.75 49.11
C GLU A 359 21.64 7.37 50.54
N GLN A 360 21.76 8.35 51.44
CA GLN A 360 22.27 8.12 52.80
C GLN A 360 21.14 7.83 53.81
N HIS A 361 19.98 8.46 53.61
CA HIS A 361 18.88 8.43 54.60
C HIS A 361 17.64 7.66 54.20
N ILE A 362 17.43 7.43 52.88
CA ILE A 362 16.31 6.60 52.42
C ILE A 362 16.77 5.13 52.27
N PRO A 363 16.19 4.21 53.08
CA PRO A 363 16.52 2.78 53.00
C PRO A 363 16.27 2.21 51.62
N GLN A 364 17.12 1.27 51.19
CA GLN A 364 17.07 0.69 49.82
C GLN A 364 15.71 0.07 49.45
N ASN A 365 15.01 -0.50 50.43
CA ASN A 365 13.67 -1.09 50.25
C ASN A 365 12.54 -0.05 50.15
N GLN A 366 12.80 1.22 50.44
CA GLN A 366 11.86 2.35 50.32
C GLN A 366 12.19 3.28 49.15
N ARG A 367 13.27 3.00 48.41
CA ARG A 367 13.69 3.81 47.25
C ARG A 367 12.74 3.65 46.06
N ASP A 368 12.50 4.76 45.41
CA ASP A 368 11.73 4.80 44.17
C ASP A 368 12.59 4.38 42.97
N LYS A 369 12.14 3.35 42.23
CA LYS A 369 12.87 2.81 41.06
C LYS A 369 13.04 3.83 39.96
N VAL A 370 12.09 4.78 39.80
CA VAL A 370 12.19 5.83 38.77
C VAL A 370 13.31 6.78 39.14
N ILE A 371 13.38 7.22 40.42
CA ILE A 371 14.44 8.10 40.93
C ILE A 371 15.80 7.39 40.88
N ASP A 372 15.89 6.12 41.26
CA ASP A 372 17.13 5.34 41.14
C ASP A 372 17.65 5.29 39.69
N SER A 373 16.74 5.12 38.72
CA SER A 373 17.08 5.14 37.28
C SER A 373 17.58 6.53 36.83
N GLN A 374 16.92 7.60 37.31
CA GLN A 374 17.35 8.98 37.04
C GLN A 374 18.74 9.27 37.64
N ILE A 375 19.02 8.83 38.89
CA ILE A 375 20.33 8.98 39.54
C ILE A 375 21.39 8.21 38.77
N ARG A 376 21.09 7.02 38.26
CA ARG A 376 22.00 6.23 37.43
C ARG A 376 22.40 7.01 36.16
N VAL A 377 21.46 7.61 35.46
CA VAL A 377 21.72 8.44 34.27
C VAL A 377 22.48 9.71 34.66
N PHE A 378 22.09 10.39 35.74
CA PHE A 378 22.76 11.59 36.26
C PHE A 378 24.23 11.34 36.61
N ARG A 379 24.57 10.16 37.17
CA ARG A 379 25.96 9.78 37.52
C ARG A 379 26.76 9.24 36.34
N HIS A 380 26.12 8.98 35.22
CA HIS A 380 26.77 8.44 34.03
C HIS A 380 27.81 9.46 33.49
N ASN A 381 28.94 8.98 33.00
CA ASN A 381 29.94 9.85 32.36
C ASN A 381 29.30 10.54 31.15
N ARG A 382 29.33 11.88 31.12
CA ARG A 382 28.62 12.68 30.11
C ARG A 382 29.14 12.44 28.69
N GLU A 383 30.45 12.27 28.50
CA GLU A 383 31.05 11.98 27.19
C GLU A 383 30.58 10.61 26.66
N HIS A 384 30.52 9.63 27.56
CA HIS A 384 30.03 8.29 27.20
C HIS A 384 28.52 8.32 26.90
N TYR A 385 27.73 9.04 27.71
CA TYR A 385 26.30 9.22 27.47
C TYR A 385 26.01 9.87 26.11
N GLN A 386 26.75 10.94 25.75
CA GLN A 386 26.66 11.59 24.44
C GLN A 386 26.98 10.64 23.28
N LYS A 387 27.98 9.78 23.42
CA LYS A 387 28.30 8.76 22.41
C LYS A 387 27.17 7.75 22.23
N ILE A 388 26.54 7.36 23.32
CA ILE A 388 25.46 6.38 23.28
C ILE A 388 24.17 6.97 22.67
N THR A 389 23.91 8.25 22.93
CA THR A 389 22.73 8.95 22.40
C THR A 389 22.98 9.60 21.03
N ALA A 390 24.19 9.47 20.48
CA ALA A 390 24.58 10.11 19.21
C ALA A 390 23.70 9.72 18.01
N ASN A 391 23.10 8.54 18.00
CA ASN A 391 22.18 8.11 16.94
C ASN A 391 20.74 8.63 17.15
N LEU A 392 20.37 8.98 18.37
CA LEU A 392 19.04 9.43 18.74
C LEU A 392 18.86 10.94 18.60
N LEU A 393 19.83 11.72 19.12
CA LEU A 393 19.73 13.18 19.20
C LEU A 393 19.54 13.86 17.84
N PRO A 394 20.21 13.48 16.73
CA PRO A 394 19.98 14.11 15.44
C PRO A 394 18.53 13.95 14.96
N ILE A 395 17.93 12.79 15.19
CA ILE A 395 16.56 12.51 14.78
C ILE A 395 15.57 13.34 15.61
N LEU A 396 15.76 13.36 16.93
CA LEU A 396 14.92 14.18 17.81
C LEU A 396 15.06 15.66 17.49
N SER A 397 16.30 16.15 17.25
CA SER A 397 16.55 17.54 16.87
C SER A 397 15.86 17.90 15.55
N MET A 398 15.90 17.03 14.53
CA MET A 398 15.18 17.24 13.28
C MET A 398 13.66 17.34 13.50
N LEU A 399 13.08 16.46 14.32
CA LEU A 399 11.63 16.42 14.57
C LEU A 399 11.14 17.56 15.47
N THR A 400 12.03 18.22 16.20
CA THR A 400 11.69 19.28 17.15
C THR A 400 12.16 20.67 16.72
N SER A 401 12.74 20.78 15.51
CA SER A 401 13.23 22.07 15.00
C SER A 401 12.11 22.91 14.40
N GLY A 402 12.17 24.23 14.64
CA GLY A 402 11.28 25.22 14.04
C GLY A 402 9.77 24.92 14.20
N ASP A 403 8.99 25.24 13.20
CA ASP A 403 7.53 25.06 13.21
C ASP A 403 7.10 23.59 13.20
N LEU A 404 7.96 22.70 12.71
CA LEU A 404 7.72 21.26 12.75
C LEU A 404 7.66 20.75 14.21
N GLY A 405 8.53 21.26 15.08
CA GLY A 405 8.52 20.93 16.50
C GLY A 405 7.18 21.22 17.15
N GLY A 406 6.61 22.40 16.92
CA GLY A 406 5.28 22.77 17.39
C GLY A 406 4.15 21.90 16.81
N SER A 407 4.31 21.45 15.58
CA SER A 407 3.34 20.57 14.91
C SER A 407 3.35 19.14 15.42
N LEU A 408 4.52 18.62 15.86
CA LEU A 408 4.68 17.24 16.36
C LEU A 408 4.72 17.16 17.91
N SER A 409 4.84 18.29 18.58
CA SER A 409 4.82 18.43 20.04
C SER A 409 3.88 19.57 20.45
N PRO A 410 2.59 19.48 20.11
CA PRO A 410 1.66 20.57 20.32
C PRO A 410 1.47 20.88 21.80
N ASP A 411 1.52 22.17 22.15
CA ASP A 411 1.14 22.66 23.46
C ASP A 411 -0.37 22.98 23.48
N PRO A 412 -1.17 22.33 24.32
CA PRO A 412 -2.59 22.61 24.45
C PRO A 412 -2.89 24.01 25.04
N PHE A 413 -1.94 24.62 25.72
CA PHE A 413 -2.06 25.92 26.37
C PHE A 413 -1.58 27.08 25.47
N ASP A 414 -1.00 26.78 24.32
CA ASP A 414 -0.64 27.80 23.32
C ASP A 414 -1.90 28.27 22.57
N LEU A 415 -2.43 29.40 23.03
CA LEU A 415 -3.62 30.05 22.43
C LEU A 415 -3.30 30.80 21.14
N ALA A 416 -2.02 31.03 20.82
CA ALA A 416 -1.62 31.69 19.59
C ALA A 416 -1.77 30.76 18.37
N ASP A 417 -1.51 29.48 18.53
CA ASP A 417 -1.67 28.50 17.48
C ASP A 417 -3.09 27.89 17.49
N LYS A 418 -3.91 28.33 16.56
CA LYS A 418 -5.33 27.90 16.41
C LYS A 418 -5.50 26.58 15.67
N ARG A 419 -4.43 25.98 15.14
CA ARG A 419 -4.51 24.70 14.42
C ARG A 419 -5.01 23.60 15.36
N PRO A 420 -5.90 22.70 14.91
CA PRO A 420 -6.40 21.62 15.75
C PRO A 420 -5.29 20.66 16.16
N ILE A 421 -5.31 20.25 17.44
CA ILE A 421 -4.44 19.20 17.96
C ILE A 421 -5.15 17.88 17.80
N MET A 422 -4.58 17.01 16.98
CA MET A 422 -5.12 15.69 16.66
C MET A 422 -4.17 14.58 17.15
N ASN A 423 -4.75 13.43 17.41
CA ASN A 423 -4.09 12.16 17.65
C ASN A 423 -4.97 11.06 17.07
N PHE A 424 -4.47 9.83 16.94
CA PHE A 424 -5.24 8.75 16.32
C PHE A 424 -6.55 8.42 17.05
N GLU A 425 -6.64 8.63 18.35
CA GLU A 425 -7.90 8.45 19.07
C GLU A 425 -8.97 9.45 18.65
N LYS A 426 -8.62 10.74 18.57
CA LYS A 426 -9.55 11.79 18.11
C LYS A 426 -9.95 11.58 16.65
N ILE A 427 -8.97 11.24 15.78
CA ILE A 427 -9.19 10.94 14.36
C ILE A 427 -10.17 9.78 14.22
N GLU A 428 -9.98 8.72 15.01
CA GLU A 428 -10.85 7.56 15.01
C GLU A 428 -12.26 7.89 15.49
N ARG A 429 -12.40 8.55 16.64
CA ARG A 429 -13.70 8.90 17.22
C ARG A 429 -14.55 9.74 16.27
N ALA A 430 -13.94 10.74 15.64
CA ALA A 430 -14.62 11.64 14.72
C ALA A 430 -14.82 11.03 13.32
N GLY A 431 -14.06 9.99 12.97
CA GLY A 431 -14.12 9.37 11.65
C GLY A 431 -13.42 10.16 10.56
N HIS A 432 -12.36 10.85 10.92
CA HIS A 432 -11.62 11.67 9.97
C HIS A 432 -10.82 10.85 8.96
N VAL A 433 -10.44 11.53 7.91
CA VAL A 433 -9.52 11.09 6.86
C VAL A 433 -8.24 11.91 6.99
N LEU A 434 -7.18 11.30 7.51
CA LEU A 434 -5.88 11.94 7.67
C LEU A 434 -5.02 11.69 6.42
N TYR A 435 -4.65 12.76 5.72
CA TYR A 435 -3.66 12.76 4.66
C TYR A 435 -2.34 13.27 5.21
N MET A 436 -1.36 12.37 5.34
CA MET A 436 -0.01 12.70 5.77
C MET A 436 0.89 12.85 4.54
N CYS A 437 1.13 14.09 4.13
CA CYS A 437 2.17 14.42 3.17
C CYS A 437 3.50 14.46 3.89
N LEU A 438 4.46 13.60 3.53
CA LEU A 438 5.77 13.57 4.19
C LEU A 438 6.85 14.37 3.45
N ASP A 439 6.63 14.69 2.18
CA ASP A 439 7.52 15.49 1.33
C ASP A 439 8.98 14.99 1.34
N SER A 440 9.16 13.71 0.99
CA SER A 440 10.45 13.03 1.13
C SER A 440 11.53 13.45 0.12
N LEU A 441 11.21 14.29 -0.87
CA LEU A 441 12.19 14.73 -1.87
C LEU A 441 13.22 15.70 -1.29
N PRO A 442 12.83 16.78 -0.56
CA PRO A 442 13.80 17.69 0.06
C PRO A 442 14.48 17.08 1.27
N ASP A 443 13.76 16.32 2.11
CA ASP A 443 14.33 15.71 3.33
C ASP A 443 13.78 14.28 3.56
N PRO A 444 14.45 13.26 2.99
CA PRO A 444 14.04 11.87 3.17
C PRO A 444 14.15 11.38 4.62
N SER A 445 15.08 11.95 5.42
CA SER A 445 15.32 11.52 6.80
C SER A 445 14.17 11.93 7.71
N VAL A 446 13.76 13.19 7.64
CA VAL A 446 12.60 13.72 8.36
C VAL A 446 11.32 13.00 7.94
N ALA A 447 11.11 12.83 6.63
CA ALA A 447 9.94 12.12 6.09
C ALA A 447 9.83 10.68 6.63
N THR A 448 10.95 9.95 6.62
CA THR A 448 11.00 8.59 7.15
C THR A 448 10.72 8.56 8.65
N ALA A 449 11.32 9.48 9.43
CA ALA A 449 11.13 9.52 10.88
C ALA A 449 9.68 9.84 11.26
N ILE A 450 9.03 10.81 10.60
CA ILE A 450 7.61 11.14 10.85
C ILE A 450 6.71 9.96 10.48
N GLY A 451 6.91 9.37 9.30
CA GLY A 451 6.12 8.21 8.87
C GLY A 451 6.26 7.00 9.79
N ALA A 452 7.49 6.68 10.21
CA ALA A 452 7.76 5.60 11.13
C ALA A 452 7.18 5.86 12.54
N LEU A 453 7.23 7.10 13.02
CA LEU A 453 6.64 7.51 14.29
C LEU A 453 5.11 7.40 14.28
N ALA A 454 4.48 7.87 13.20
CA ALA A 454 3.03 7.75 13.01
C ALA A 454 2.57 6.29 12.99
N ILE A 455 3.30 5.43 12.28
CA ILE A 455 3.03 3.98 12.24
C ILE A 455 3.19 3.34 13.61
N ALA A 456 4.23 3.72 14.37
CA ALA A 456 4.44 3.18 15.71
C ALA A 456 3.32 3.59 16.70
N ASP A 457 2.82 4.83 16.61
CA ASP A 457 1.66 5.27 17.38
C ASP A 457 0.38 4.54 16.96
N LEU A 458 0.18 4.34 15.65
CA LEU A 458 -0.96 3.58 15.13
C LEU A 458 -0.91 2.10 15.56
N ALA A 459 0.27 1.49 15.64
CA ALA A 459 0.46 0.12 16.13
C ALA A 459 0.08 0.00 17.62
N ALA A 460 0.52 0.95 18.45
CA ALA A 460 0.11 1.01 19.85
C ALA A 460 -1.42 1.17 19.97
N ARG A 461 -2.01 2.02 19.13
CA ARG A 461 -3.48 2.18 19.07
C ARG A 461 -4.18 0.89 18.65
N ALA A 462 -3.63 0.12 17.70
CA ALA A 462 -4.18 -1.18 17.31
C ALA A 462 -4.26 -2.16 18.49
N GLY A 463 -3.20 -2.25 19.29
CA GLY A 463 -3.18 -3.06 20.51
C GLY A 463 -4.23 -2.63 21.53
N MET A 464 -4.40 -1.32 21.75
CA MET A 464 -5.44 -0.79 22.62
C MET A 464 -6.85 -1.11 22.10
N ARG A 465 -7.09 -0.95 20.80
CA ARG A 465 -8.36 -1.27 20.15
C ARG A 465 -8.74 -2.73 20.31
N TYR A 466 -7.78 -3.62 20.09
CA TYR A 466 -7.96 -5.06 20.31
C TYR A 466 -8.43 -5.36 21.74
N ASN A 467 -7.74 -4.80 22.74
CA ASN A 467 -8.08 -4.99 24.16
C ASN A 467 -9.46 -4.41 24.53
N LEU A 468 -9.90 -3.34 23.87
CA LEU A 468 -11.18 -2.68 24.11
C LEU A 468 -12.34 -3.21 23.24
N GLY A 469 -12.07 -4.13 22.30
CA GLY A 469 -13.07 -4.66 21.38
C GLY A 469 -13.62 -3.62 20.40
N ILE A 470 -12.82 -2.63 19.98
CA ILE A 470 -13.25 -1.57 19.05
C ILE A 470 -13.20 -2.12 17.63
N THR A 471 -14.37 -2.14 16.96
CA THR A 471 -14.53 -2.76 15.62
C THR A 471 -14.56 -1.77 14.46
N ARG A 472 -14.58 -0.44 14.70
CA ARG A 472 -14.60 0.56 13.62
C ARG A 472 -13.40 0.38 12.71
N ARG A 473 -13.64 0.27 11.40
CA ARG A 473 -12.58 0.00 10.41
C ARG A 473 -11.67 1.22 10.24
N ILE A 474 -10.35 0.98 10.30
CA ILE A 474 -9.31 1.93 9.90
C ILE A 474 -8.65 1.38 8.63
N THR A 475 -8.65 2.15 7.56
CA THR A 475 -7.93 1.83 6.33
C THR A 475 -6.61 2.61 6.32
N LEU A 476 -5.50 1.90 6.55
CA LEU A 476 -4.14 2.44 6.42
C LEU A 476 -3.69 2.29 4.97
N VAL A 477 -3.33 3.39 4.33
CA VAL A 477 -2.78 3.38 2.96
C VAL A 477 -1.38 3.97 2.98
N VAL A 478 -0.42 3.27 2.34
CA VAL A 478 0.98 3.69 2.26
C VAL A 478 1.41 3.66 0.80
N ASP A 479 1.70 4.82 0.18
CA ASP A 479 2.06 4.90 -1.26
C ASP A 479 3.47 4.40 -1.59
N GLU A 480 4.38 4.34 -0.61
CA GLU A 480 5.70 3.73 -0.78
C GLU A 480 6.15 3.12 0.54
N ILE A 481 5.93 1.82 0.68
CA ILE A 481 6.21 1.11 1.94
C ILE A 481 7.68 1.19 2.35
N ALA A 482 8.61 1.19 1.38
CA ALA A 482 10.05 1.24 1.65
C ALA A 482 10.47 2.51 2.41
N ASN A 483 9.72 3.62 2.27
CA ASN A 483 10.06 4.87 2.94
C ASN A 483 9.72 4.87 4.44
N VAL A 484 8.76 4.03 4.88
CA VAL A 484 8.23 4.09 6.24
C VAL A 484 8.26 2.75 6.97
N ILE A 485 8.76 1.68 6.31
CA ILE A 485 8.81 0.34 6.90
C ILE A 485 9.69 0.35 8.17
N ASN A 486 9.11 -0.16 9.23
CA ASN A 486 9.75 -0.40 10.51
C ASN A 486 9.09 -1.61 11.19
N GLN A 487 9.61 -2.06 12.32
CA GLN A 487 9.05 -3.19 13.05
C GLN A 487 7.57 -3.00 13.42
N PRO A 488 7.09 -1.82 13.90
CA PRO A 488 5.67 -1.57 14.14
C PRO A 488 4.77 -1.76 12.90
N LEU A 489 5.23 -1.39 11.69
CA LEU A 489 4.45 -1.66 10.48
C LEU A 489 4.33 -3.16 10.22
N ILE A 490 5.41 -3.91 10.37
CA ILE A 490 5.39 -5.37 10.24
C ILE A 490 4.38 -5.98 11.22
N GLU A 491 4.33 -5.49 12.47
CA GLU A 491 3.34 -5.93 13.46
C GLU A 491 1.89 -5.59 13.05
N ILE A 492 1.67 -4.39 12.46
CA ILE A 492 0.35 -4.04 11.89
C ILE A 492 -0.02 -4.98 10.75
N LEU A 493 0.91 -5.29 9.85
CA LEU A 493 0.66 -6.21 8.73
C LEU A 493 0.32 -7.62 9.23
N ASN A 494 0.94 -8.06 10.33
CA ASN A 494 0.72 -9.38 10.93
C ASN A 494 -0.59 -9.48 11.73
N LYS A 495 -0.90 -8.47 12.54
CA LYS A 495 -1.93 -8.55 13.61
C LYS A 495 -2.91 -7.37 13.58
N GLY A 496 -2.68 -6.37 12.74
CA GLY A 496 -3.50 -5.15 12.72
C GLY A 496 -4.96 -5.39 12.39
N ALA A 497 -5.27 -6.42 11.61
CA ALA A 497 -6.63 -6.80 11.25
C ALA A 497 -7.51 -7.09 12.47
N GLU A 498 -6.97 -7.74 13.50
CA GLU A 498 -7.67 -8.01 14.76
C GLU A 498 -7.98 -6.72 15.52
N GLY A 499 -7.12 -5.69 15.41
CA GLY A 499 -7.37 -4.32 15.89
C GLY A 499 -8.22 -3.47 14.94
N GLY A 500 -8.78 -4.04 13.86
CA GLY A 500 -9.58 -3.34 12.86
C GLY A 500 -8.78 -2.42 11.95
N ILE A 501 -7.45 -2.62 11.81
CA ILE A 501 -6.59 -1.88 10.89
C ILE A 501 -6.31 -2.74 9.66
N HIS A 502 -6.70 -2.23 8.49
CA HIS A 502 -6.55 -2.90 7.20
C HIS A 502 -5.62 -2.10 6.31
N SER A 503 -4.54 -2.74 5.86
CA SER A 503 -3.44 -2.06 5.18
C SER A 503 -3.49 -2.23 3.68
N ILE A 504 -3.25 -1.15 2.93
CA ILE A 504 -2.99 -1.14 1.49
C ILE A 504 -1.63 -0.49 1.30
N CYS A 505 -0.63 -1.30 0.99
CA CYS A 505 0.74 -0.85 0.82
C CYS A 505 1.14 -0.89 -0.64
N ALA A 506 1.77 0.17 -1.14
CA ALA A 506 2.34 0.18 -2.48
C ALA A 506 3.86 0.15 -2.43
N MET A 507 4.48 -0.48 -3.44
CA MET A 507 5.93 -0.47 -3.64
C MET A 507 6.28 -0.39 -5.12
N GLN A 508 7.53 -0.03 -5.41
CA GLN A 508 8.07 -0.04 -6.77
C GLN A 508 8.87 -1.31 -7.04
N THR A 509 9.86 -1.59 -6.20
CA THR A 509 10.73 -2.75 -6.33
C THR A 509 10.92 -3.48 -5.00
N LEU A 510 11.19 -4.77 -5.08
CA LEU A 510 11.59 -5.56 -3.92
C LEU A 510 12.95 -5.12 -3.38
N ALA A 511 13.85 -4.68 -4.28
CA ALA A 511 15.18 -4.23 -3.94
C ALA A 511 15.18 -3.00 -3.02
N ASP A 512 14.27 -2.04 -3.22
CA ASP A 512 14.13 -0.86 -2.34
C ASP A 512 13.76 -1.28 -0.92
N LEU A 513 12.86 -2.24 -0.79
CA LEU A 513 12.44 -2.78 0.51
C LEU A 513 13.56 -3.60 1.15
N ALA A 514 14.26 -4.44 0.38
CA ALA A 514 15.40 -5.24 0.84
C ALA A 514 16.54 -4.36 1.36
N LYS A 515 16.85 -3.28 0.66
CA LYS A 515 17.83 -2.28 1.10
C LYS A 515 17.46 -1.70 2.47
N ARG A 516 16.18 -1.44 2.71
CA ARG A 516 15.70 -0.85 3.96
C ARG A 516 15.70 -1.83 5.13
N LEU A 517 15.35 -3.09 4.87
CA LEU A 517 15.28 -4.15 5.87
C LEU A 517 16.59 -4.93 6.05
N GLY A 518 17.61 -4.67 5.20
CA GLY A 518 18.94 -5.27 5.29
C GLY A 518 19.10 -6.57 4.50
N SER A 519 18.02 -7.22 4.04
CA SER A 519 18.08 -8.42 3.20
C SER A 519 16.81 -8.63 2.37
N GLU A 520 16.92 -9.40 1.28
CA GLU A 520 15.77 -9.80 0.47
C GLU A 520 14.84 -10.74 1.24
N ASP A 521 15.39 -11.63 2.06
CA ASP A 521 14.59 -12.56 2.88
C ASP A 521 13.73 -11.80 3.89
N ALA A 522 14.27 -10.76 4.53
CA ALA A 522 13.51 -9.91 5.43
C ALA A 522 12.38 -9.15 4.70
N ALA A 523 12.65 -8.70 3.47
CA ALA A 523 11.64 -8.06 2.63
C ALA A 523 10.52 -9.04 2.23
N ARG A 524 10.87 -10.25 1.78
CA ARG A 524 9.92 -11.32 1.44
C ARG A 524 9.08 -11.74 2.65
N MET A 525 9.69 -11.84 3.83
CA MET A 525 8.99 -12.15 5.08
C MET A 525 7.97 -11.06 5.43
N ALA A 526 8.34 -9.79 5.33
CA ALA A 526 7.42 -8.68 5.59
C ALA A 526 6.24 -8.66 4.61
N LEU A 527 6.51 -8.89 3.31
CA LEU A 527 5.48 -8.93 2.26
C LEU A 527 4.59 -10.18 2.33
N GLY A 528 5.09 -11.30 2.88
CA GLY A 528 4.34 -12.54 3.07
C GLY A 528 3.11 -12.38 3.98
N ASN A 529 3.04 -11.30 4.76
CA ASN A 529 1.89 -10.96 5.60
C ASN A 529 0.77 -10.22 4.85
N LEU A 530 0.97 -9.90 3.56
CA LEU A 530 -0.02 -9.24 2.72
C LEU A 530 -0.73 -10.29 1.85
N ASN A 531 -1.97 -10.61 2.21
CA ASN A 531 -2.74 -11.70 1.61
C ASN A 531 -3.17 -11.43 0.15
N ASN A 532 -3.23 -10.17 -0.24
CA ASN A 532 -3.64 -9.77 -1.58
C ASN A 532 -2.51 -9.07 -2.31
N LEU A 533 -2.38 -9.36 -3.60
CA LEU A 533 -1.36 -8.79 -4.46
C LEU A 533 -1.99 -8.24 -5.75
N PHE A 534 -1.71 -6.98 -6.08
CA PHE A 534 -2.01 -6.37 -7.37
C PHE A 534 -0.70 -5.96 -8.05
N ALA A 535 -0.35 -6.64 -9.12
CA ALA A 535 0.86 -6.38 -9.89
C ALA A 535 0.52 -5.63 -11.17
N LEU A 536 0.88 -4.34 -11.21
CA LEU A 536 0.95 -3.54 -12.42
C LEU A 536 2.27 -3.82 -13.15
N ARG A 537 2.60 -3.02 -14.18
CA ARG A 537 3.87 -3.18 -14.86
C ARG A 537 5.06 -3.11 -13.89
N SER A 538 5.90 -4.14 -13.91
CA SER A 538 7.16 -4.20 -13.16
C SER A 538 8.30 -4.60 -14.09
N LYS A 539 9.47 -3.93 -13.98
CA LYS A 539 10.65 -4.19 -14.80
C LYS A 539 11.78 -4.87 -14.03
N ASP A 540 11.77 -4.75 -12.72
CA ASP A 540 12.78 -5.31 -11.84
C ASP A 540 12.60 -6.83 -11.73
N ARG A 541 13.65 -7.59 -12.08
CA ARG A 541 13.58 -9.05 -12.14
C ARG A 541 13.25 -9.72 -10.81
N PRO A 542 13.91 -9.40 -9.69
CA PRO A 542 13.55 -9.97 -8.38
C PRO A 542 12.08 -9.71 -8.00
N THR A 543 11.56 -8.52 -8.33
CA THR A 543 10.15 -8.19 -8.11
C THR A 543 9.22 -9.02 -9.00
N GLN A 544 9.59 -9.22 -10.28
CA GLN A 544 8.80 -10.04 -11.20
C GLN A 544 8.76 -11.50 -10.73
N ASP A 545 9.90 -12.06 -10.30
CA ASP A 545 9.99 -13.43 -9.80
C ASP A 545 9.12 -13.61 -8.54
N PHE A 546 9.17 -12.68 -7.59
CA PHE A 546 8.29 -12.67 -6.41
C PHE A 546 6.79 -12.69 -6.80
N ILE A 547 6.41 -11.87 -7.79
CA ILE A 547 5.01 -11.81 -8.25
C ILE A 547 4.56 -13.13 -8.86
N VAL A 548 5.34 -13.72 -9.77
CA VAL A 548 4.93 -14.96 -10.46
C VAL A 548 4.95 -16.17 -9.54
N GLU A 549 5.87 -16.22 -8.58
CA GLU A 549 5.87 -17.22 -7.50
C GLU A 549 4.55 -17.19 -6.72
N THR A 550 4.07 -16.00 -6.38
CA THR A 550 2.78 -15.80 -5.70
C THR A 550 1.59 -16.29 -6.54
N PHE A 551 1.66 -16.14 -7.87
CA PHE A 551 0.59 -16.58 -8.77
C PHE A 551 0.58 -18.09 -9.00
N GLY A 552 1.73 -18.74 -8.82
CA GLY A 552 1.92 -20.19 -8.97
C GLY A 552 1.96 -20.66 -10.43
N LYS A 553 1.97 -21.99 -10.59
CA LYS A 553 2.16 -22.67 -11.88
C LYS A 553 0.88 -23.31 -12.40
N THR A 554 0.89 -23.66 -13.69
CA THR A 554 -0.21 -24.37 -14.37
C THR A 554 0.36 -25.23 -15.50
N GLY A 555 -0.36 -26.29 -15.90
CA GLY A 555 0.01 -27.09 -17.06
C GLY A 555 -0.18 -26.30 -18.36
N ILE A 556 0.85 -26.25 -19.18
CA ILE A 556 0.85 -25.67 -20.52
C ILE A 556 1.11 -26.77 -21.54
N HIS A 557 0.22 -26.86 -22.51
CA HIS A 557 0.31 -27.84 -23.59
C HIS A 557 1.08 -27.24 -24.78
N THR A 558 2.10 -27.94 -25.25
CA THR A 558 2.88 -27.58 -26.43
C THR A 558 2.81 -28.70 -27.44
N MET A 559 2.39 -28.39 -28.66
CA MET A 559 2.35 -29.33 -29.76
C MET A 559 3.67 -29.24 -30.53
N ARG A 560 4.35 -30.38 -30.66
CA ARG A 560 5.52 -30.54 -31.51
C ARG A 560 5.11 -31.35 -32.73
N VAL A 561 5.36 -30.81 -33.91
CA VAL A 561 5.17 -31.50 -35.18
C VAL A 561 6.54 -31.92 -35.69
N GLY A 562 6.80 -33.22 -35.72
CA GLY A 562 8.00 -33.77 -36.34
C GLY A 562 7.65 -34.23 -37.74
N ILE A 563 8.42 -33.81 -38.74
CA ILE A 563 8.33 -34.31 -40.12
C ILE A 563 9.56 -35.20 -40.33
N ASN A 564 9.32 -36.50 -40.41
CA ASN A 564 10.36 -37.46 -40.74
C ASN A 564 10.31 -37.72 -42.24
N GLN A 565 11.41 -37.38 -42.92
CA GLN A 565 11.59 -37.73 -44.30
C GLN A 565 12.66 -38.84 -44.38
N GLY A 566 12.26 -39.99 -44.80
CA GLY A 566 13.18 -41.10 -45.09
C GLY A 566 13.37 -41.19 -46.62
N ALA A 567 14.61 -41.00 -47.06
CA ALA A 567 14.98 -41.38 -48.42
C ALA A 567 15.64 -42.76 -48.33
N ASP A 568 14.99 -43.79 -48.84
CA ASP A 568 15.60 -45.10 -49.01
C ASP A 568 16.40 -45.18 -50.30
N THR A 569 17.42 -46.04 -50.38
CA THR A 569 18.41 -46.08 -51.46
C THR A 569 17.85 -46.57 -52.81
N HIS A 570 16.55 -46.84 -52.90
CA HIS A 570 15.88 -47.16 -54.18
C HIS A 570 15.10 -45.98 -54.73
N LEU A 571 15.43 -45.59 -55.98
CA LEU A 571 14.72 -44.53 -56.72
C LEU A 571 13.22 -44.93 -56.87
N GLY A 572 12.38 -44.36 -56.01
CA GLY A 572 10.93 -44.53 -56.05
C GLY A 572 10.21 -44.61 -54.72
N ASP A 573 10.86 -44.92 -53.63
CA ASP A 573 10.24 -45.04 -52.30
C ASP A 573 10.51 -43.82 -51.43
N TRP A 574 9.56 -42.91 -51.49
CA TRP A 574 9.55 -41.71 -50.64
C TRP A 574 8.51 -41.91 -49.50
N SER A 575 8.96 -42.04 -48.27
CA SER A 575 8.05 -42.09 -47.15
C SER A 575 8.15 -40.81 -46.35
N ALA A 576 7.05 -40.06 -46.27
CA ALA A 576 6.94 -38.91 -45.39
C ALA A 576 6.03 -39.29 -44.20
N GLY A 577 6.60 -39.29 -43.01
CA GLY A 577 5.86 -39.49 -41.77
C GLY A 577 5.74 -38.18 -41.02
N GLN A 578 4.51 -37.84 -40.59
CA GLN A 578 4.27 -36.71 -39.71
C GLN A 578 3.97 -37.30 -38.32
N SER A 579 4.77 -36.93 -37.32
CA SER A 579 4.47 -37.21 -35.92
C SER A 579 3.99 -35.96 -35.23
N VAL A 580 2.89 -36.05 -34.52
CA VAL A 580 2.36 -34.97 -33.69
C VAL A 580 2.46 -35.41 -32.24
N GLN A 581 3.29 -34.73 -31.45
CA GLN A 581 3.47 -34.99 -30.04
C GLN A 581 2.91 -33.83 -29.23
N LEU A 582 1.98 -34.12 -28.31
CA LEU A 582 1.50 -33.18 -27.32
C LEU A 582 2.32 -33.37 -26.05
N THR A 583 3.01 -32.32 -25.60
CA THR A 583 3.79 -32.31 -24.36
C THR A 583 3.16 -31.33 -23.38
N GLU A 584 2.99 -31.75 -22.14
CA GLU A 584 2.56 -30.88 -21.05
C GLU A 584 3.76 -30.51 -20.19
N SER A 585 3.92 -29.21 -19.89
CA SER A 585 4.94 -28.69 -18.96
C SER A 585 4.28 -27.81 -17.91
N MET A 586 4.82 -27.85 -16.68
CA MET A 586 4.38 -26.98 -15.59
C MET A 586 5.12 -25.63 -15.72
N GLU A 587 4.39 -24.61 -16.14
CA GLU A 587 4.89 -23.27 -16.37
C GLU A 587 4.21 -22.26 -15.42
N GLU A 588 4.82 -21.08 -15.25
CA GLU A 588 4.22 -19.97 -14.50
C GLU A 588 2.86 -19.59 -15.11
N ARG A 589 1.85 -19.33 -14.27
CA ARG A 589 0.51 -18.89 -14.76
C ARG A 589 0.59 -17.62 -15.59
N VAL A 590 1.54 -16.74 -15.28
CA VAL A 590 1.86 -15.53 -16.03
C VAL A 590 3.36 -15.54 -16.31
N PRO A 591 3.79 -15.55 -17.59
CA PRO A 591 5.21 -15.48 -17.91
C PRO A 591 5.85 -14.23 -17.31
N VAL A 592 7.04 -14.37 -16.74
CA VAL A 592 7.74 -13.26 -16.04
C VAL A 592 7.89 -12.02 -16.93
N ASP A 593 8.31 -12.21 -18.18
CA ASP A 593 8.54 -11.13 -19.13
C ASP A 593 7.28 -10.32 -19.48
N ILE A 594 6.12 -10.89 -19.29
CA ILE A 594 4.83 -10.23 -19.55
C ILE A 594 4.56 -9.11 -18.54
N LEU A 595 5.04 -9.25 -17.30
CA LEU A 595 4.86 -8.21 -16.28
C LEU A 595 5.55 -6.89 -16.66
N GLY A 596 6.69 -6.95 -17.37
CA GLY A 596 7.37 -5.77 -17.89
C GLY A 596 6.67 -5.11 -19.09
N LYS A 597 5.75 -5.83 -19.73
CA LYS A 597 5.04 -5.43 -20.95
C LYS A 597 3.57 -5.10 -20.71
N LEU A 598 3.13 -5.01 -19.45
CA LEU A 598 1.75 -4.62 -19.12
C LEU A 598 1.47 -3.18 -19.54
N PRO A 599 0.36 -2.91 -20.24
CA PRO A 599 -0.13 -1.56 -20.45
C PRO A 599 -0.42 -0.81 -19.15
N ASN A 600 -0.43 0.51 -19.20
CA ASN A 600 -0.79 1.35 -18.06
C ASN A 600 -2.17 0.97 -17.51
N LEU A 601 -2.34 1.06 -16.20
CA LEU A 601 -3.57 0.75 -15.45
C LEU A 601 -4.00 -0.73 -15.48
N GLN A 602 -3.32 -1.58 -16.25
CA GLN A 602 -3.59 -3.01 -16.26
C GLN A 602 -2.81 -3.73 -15.16
N TYR A 603 -3.41 -4.73 -14.59
CA TYR A 603 -2.82 -5.52 -13.51
C TYR A 603 -3.17 -7.00 -13.60
N PHE A 604 -2.34 -7.83 -13.00
CA PHE A 604 -2.70 -9.15 -12.51
C PHE A 604 -2.91 -9.06 -11.01
N GLY A 605 -3.96 -9.65 -10.48
CA GLY A 605 -4.26 -9.58 -9.05
C GLY A 605 -4.55 -10.95 -8.47
N SER A 606 -3.94 -11.28 -7.34
CA SER A 606 -4.29 -12.42 -6.51
C SER A 606 -5.06 -11.92 -5.29
N VAL A 607 -6.33 -12.29 -5.16
CA VAL A 607 -7.19 -11.90 -4.04
C VAL A 607 -7.85 -13.14 -3.48
N ALA A 608 -7.59 -13.43 -2.22
CA ALA A 608 -8.09 -14.64 -1.53
C ALA A 608 -7.82 -15.92 -2.36
N GLY A 609 -6.62 -16.07 -2.89
CA GLY A 609 -6.19 -17.23 -3.67
C GLY A 609 -6.74 -17.32 -5.11
N ARG A 610 -7.52 -16.34 -5.56
CA ARG A 610 -8.03 -16.28 -6.92
C ARG A 610 -7.28 -15.26 -7.76
N LEU A 611 -6.75 -15.71 -8.89
CA LEU A 611 -6.06 -14.85 -9.84
C LEU A 611 -7.05 -14.16 -10.78
N VAL A 612 -6.89 -12.86 -10.97
CA VAL A 612 -7.69 -12.03 -11.86
C VAL A 612 -6.78 -11.23 -12.78
N LYS A 613 -7.22 -10.96 -14.01
CA LYS A 613 -6.65 -9.96 -14.90
C LYS A 613 -7.61 -8.80 -15.00
N GLY A 614 -7.13 -7.61 -14.64
CA GLY A 614 -7.99 -6.44 -14.60
C GLY A 614 -7.30 -5.18 -15.10
N ARG A 615 -8.10 -4.11 -15.15
CA ARG A 615 -7.66 -2.75 -15.41
C ARG A 615 -8.42 -1.78 -14.52
N PHE A 616 -7.69 -0.86 -13.91
CA PHE A 616 -8.28 0.20 -13.10
C PHE A 616 -8.84 1.29 -14.00
N PRO A 617 -10.09 1.72 -13.80
CA PRO A 617 -10.60 2.89 -14.51
C PRO A 617 -10.02 4.17 -13.94
N ILE A 618 -9.87 5.18 -14.78
CA ILE A 618 -9.55 6.54 -14.35
C ILE A 618 -10.85 7.16 -13.85
N LEU A 619 -10.82 7.75 -12.66
CA LEU A 619 -11.90 8.62 -12.21
C LEU A 619 -11.94 9.86 -13.11
N ASP A 620 -13.14 10.39 -13.36
CA ASP A 620 -13.37 11.54 -14.22
C ASP A 620 -12.31 12.64 -13.99
N PRO A 621 -11.70 13.21 -15.05
CA PRO A 621 -10.76 14.31 -14.91
C PRO A 621 -11.31 15.50 -14.10
N ASP A 622 -12.62 15.75 -14.15
CA ASP A 622 -13.27 16.77 -13.32
C ASP A 622 -13.29 16.38 -11.83
N PHE A 623 -13.16 15.11 -11.50
CA PHE A 623 -12.98 14.64 -10.13
C PHE A 623 -11.61 15.05 -9.57
N ASP A 624 -10.61 15.19 -10.41
CA ASP A 624 -9.27 15.67 -10.04
C ASP A 624 -9.17 17.20 -10.02
N GLN A 625 -10.19 17.94 -10.50
CA GLN A 625 -10.20 19.41 -10.50
C GLN A 625 -10.93 19.96 -9.27
N PRO A 626 -10.44 21.05 -8.67
CA PRO A 626 -11.22 21.75 -7.65
C PRO A 626 -12.55 22.21 -8.29
N LYS A 627 -13.67 22.04 -7.57
CA LYS A 627 -14.93 22.68 -7.99
C LYS A 627 -14.63 24.18 -8.12
N ALA A 628 -14.73 24.72 -9.33
CA ALA A 628 -14.64 26.15 -9.52
C ALA A 628 -15.64 26.79 -8.56
N ASN A 629 -15.17 27.69 -7.67
CA ASN A 629 -16.04 28.44 -6.79
C ASN A 629 -16.99 29.24 -7.66
N VAL A 630 -18.22 28.79 -7.80
CA VAL A 630 -19.31 29.48 -8.51
C VAL A 630 -19.71 30.80 -7.80
N LYS A 631 -18.90 31.27 -6.84
CA LYS A 631 -19.16 32.52 -6.09
C LYS A 631 -18.35 33.75 -6.53
N GLU A 632 -17.57 33.67 -7.61
CA GLU A 632 -16.86 34.84 -8.15
C GLU A 632 -17.44 35.39 -9.47
N ALA A 633 -18.68 35.06 -9.80
CA ALA A 633 -19.40 35.62 -10.93
C ALA A 633 -20.84 35.96 -10.52
N ALA A 634 -20.97 36.93 -9.61
CA ALA A 634 -22.21 37.70 -9.39
C ALA A 634 -21.86 39.10 -8.90
#